data_9e78156cbe55728338931bb7f4454174
#
_entry.id   9e78156cbe55728338931bb7f4454174
#
_cell.length_a   1.000
_cell.length_b   1.000
_cell.length_c   1.000
_cell.angle_alpha   90.00
_cell.angle_beta   90.00
_cell.angle_gamma   90.00
#
_symmetry.space_group_name_H-M   'P 1'
#
loop_
_entity.id
_entity.type
_entity.pdbx_description
1 polymer ?
#
loop_
_entity_poly.entity_id
_entity_poly.type
_entity_poly.pdbx_seq_one_letter_code
_entity_poly.pdbx_strand_id
1 'polypeptide(L)' 'MEISKVENYLRKKFNNQSIKIEARENKDDSAEVMLADEFIGVLFKDVDEGEISYDFHMSILEMDID' A
#
# COMPACT_ATOMS: atom_id res chain seq x y z
N MET A 1 11.81 -2.56 2.35
CA MET A 1 10.40 -2.62 2.78
C MET A 1 9.93 -4.07 2.79
N GLU A 2 9.22 -4.44 3.82
CA GLU A 2 8.74 -5.81 3.99
C GLU A 2 7.42 -6.01 3.25
N ILE A 3 7.50 -6.02 1.94
CA ILE A 3 6.30 -6.04 1.09
C ILE A 3 5.36 -7.22 1.37
N SER A 4 5.90 -8.42 1.48
CA SER A 4 5.06 -9.61 1.72
C SER A 4 4.27 -9.51 3.02
N LYS A 5 4.90 -9.02 4.08
CA LYS A 5 4.25 -8.91 5.37
C LYS A 5 3.14 -7.86 5.36
N VAL A 6 3.41 -6.72 4.75
CA VAL A 6 2.42 -5.66 4.67
C VAL A 6 1.26 -6.07 3.78
N GLU A 7 1.56 -6.75 2.68
CA GLU A 7 0.53 -7.26 1.78
C GLU A 7 -0.40 -8.23 2.50
N ASN A 8 0.17 -9.16 3.25
CA ASN A 8 -0.64 -10.10 4.02
C ASN A 8 -1.48 -9.41 5.07
N TYR A 9 -0.91 -8.39 5.71
CA TYR A 9 -1.64 -7.62 6.70
C TYR A 9 -2.86 -6.92 6.07
N LEU A 10 -2.64 -6.26 4.93
CA LEU A 10 -3.73 -5.55 4.26
C LEU A 10 -4.82 -6.49 3.76
N ARG A 11 -4.42 -7.66 3.25
CA ARG A 11 -5.40 -8.65 2.80
C ARG A 11 -6.30 -9.11 3.94
N LYS A 12 -5.73 -9.30 5.13
CA LYS A 12 -6.51 -9.67 6.31
C LYS A 12 -7.37 -8.51 6.78
N LYS A 13 -6.77 -7.32 6.84
CA LYS A 13 -7.45 -6.13 7.34
C LYS A 13 -8.69 -5.81 6.53
N PHE A 14 -8.59 -5.90 5.23
CA PHE A 14 -9.69 -5.59 4.32
C PHE A 14 -10.47 -6.83 3.90
N ASN A 15 -10.05 -8.00 4.36
CA ASN A 15 -10.68 -9.28 3.99
C ASN A 15 -10.77 -9.40 2.46
N ASN A 16 -9.65 -9.14 1.79
CA ASN A 16 -9.63 -9.11 0.33
C ASN A 16 -8.30 -9.64 -0.18
N GLN A 17 -8.35 -10.78 -0.86
CA GLN A 17 -7.17 -11.44 -1.39
C GLN A 17 -6.66 -10.84 -2.69
N SER A 18 -7.38 -9.88 -3.25
CA SER A 18 -6.99 -9.23 -4.50
C SER A 18 -6.06 -8.04 -4.29
N ILE A 19 -5.73 -7.73 -3.05
CA ILE A 19 -4.78 -6.66 -2.75
C ILE A 19 -3.37 -7.14 -3.03
N LYS A 20 -2.61 -6.33 -3.77
CA LYS A 20 -1.24 -6.65 -4.13
C LYS A 20 -0.38 -5.42 -3.96
N ILE A 21 0.82 -5.60 -3.42
CA ILE A 21 1.75 -4.49 -3.26
C ILE A 21 2.91 -4.71 -4.21
N GLU A 22 3.21 -3.69 -5.03
CA GLU A 22 4.29 -3.76 -6.00
C GLU A 22 5.37 -2.76 -5.66
N ALA A 23 6.61 -3.23 -5.63
CA ALA A 23 7.75 -2.35 -5.35
C ALA A 23 7.91 -1.34 -6.48
N ARG A 24 8.30 -0.13 -6.13
CA ARG A 24 8.60 0.91 -7.11
C ARG A 24 10.07 0.86 -7.43
N GLU A 25 10.40 1.00 -8.71
CA GLU A 25 11.78 1.01 -9.16
C GLU A 25 12.53 2.17 -8.52
N ASN A 26 13.71 1.87 -7.96
CA ASN A 26 14.59 2.85 -7.32
C ASN A 26 13.95 3.54 -6.11
N LYS A 27 12.94 2.94 -5.50
CA LYS A 27 12.30 3.47 -4.30
C LYS A 27 12.25 2.37 -3.24
N ASP A 28 12.99 2.56 -2.15
CA ASP A 28 13.01 1.59 -1.04
C ASP A 28 11.97 1.91 0.03
N ASP A 29 11.47 3.14 0.03
CA ASP A 29 10.58 3.61 1.09
C ASP A 29 9.13 3.76 0.65
N SER A 30 8.80 3.33 -0.55
CA SER A 30 7.42 3.39 -1.01
C SER A 30 7.13 2.25 -1.98
N ALA A 31 5.84 1.94 -2.11
CA ALA A 31 5.38 0.89 -3.01
C ALA A 31 3.96 1.23 -3.47
N GLU A 32 3.56 0.63 -4.58
CA GLU A 32 2.22 0.85 -5.10
C GLU A 32 1.27 -0.23 -4.59
N VAL A 33 0.05 0.16 -4.27
CA VAL A 33 -0.97 -0.77 -3.81
C VAL A 33 -1.99 -0.94 -4.93
N MET A 34 -2.21 -2.20 -5.30
CA MET A 34 -3.13 -2.58 -6.37
C MET A 34 -4.29 -3.36 -5.80
N LEU A 35 -5.45 -3.19 -6.36
CA LEU A 35 -6.62 -3.99 -6.02
C LEU A 35 -7.20 -4.52 -7.33
N ALA A 36 -7.13 -5.86 -7.50
CA ALA A 36 -7.62 -6.50 -8.73
C ALA A 36 -7.06 -5.81 -9.98
N ASP A 37 -5.74 -5.58 -9.97
CA ASP A 37 -4.99 -4.95 -11.07
C ASP A 37 -5.27 -3.47 -11.26
N GLU A 38 -6.01 -2.86 -10.35
CA GLU A 38 -6.25 -1.41 -10.38
C GLU A 38 -5.34 -0.74 -9.36
N PHE A 39 -4.62 0.30 -9.79
CA PHE A 39 -3.81 1.08 -8.87
C PHE A 39 -4.73 1.89 -7.97
N ILE A 40 -4.61 1.70 -6.65
CA ILE A 40 -5.49 2.41 -5.71
C ILE A 40 -4.76 3.33 -4.75
N GLY A 41 -3.45 3.20 -4.60
CA GLY A 41 -2.75 4.10 -3.70
C GLY A 41 -1.28 3.77 -3.56
N VAL A 42 -0.64 4.49 -2.67
CA VAL A 42 0.80 4.37 -2.43
C VAL A 42 1.04 4.10 -0.95
N LEU A 43 1.92 3.16 -0.70
CA LEU A 43 2.33 2.80 0.66
C LEU A 43 3.69 3.42 0.92
N PHE A 44 3.84 4.09 2.06
CA PHE A 44 5.10 4.70 2.46
C PHE A 44 5.60 4.08 3.75
N LYS A 45 6.89 3.81 3.79
CA LYS A 45 7.55 3.34 4.99
C LYS A 45 8.08 4.55 5.75
N ASP A 46 7.79 4.61 7.02
CA ASP A 46 8.25 5.68 7.89
C ASP A 46 9.05 5.09 9.04
N VAL A 47 10.25 5.63 9.26
CA VAL A 47 11.09 5.21 10.36
C VAL A 47 11.29 6.41 11.27
N ASP A 48 10.82 6.28 12.51
CA ASP A 48 10.90 7.35 13.48
C ASP A 48 11.37 6.79 14.82
N GLU A 49 12.51 7.30 15.29
CA GLU A 49 13.09 6.87 16.58
C GLU A 49 13.22 5.36 16.71
N GLY A 50 13.59 4.71 15.62
CA GLY A 50 13.78 3.26 15.61
C GLY A 50 12.50 2.46 15.40
N GLU A 51 11.36 3.11 15.34
CA GLU A 51 10.11 2.45 15.07
C GLU A 51 9.75 2.55 13.60
N ILE A 52 9.29 1.45 13.04
CA ILE A 52 8.90 1.39 11.63
C ILE A 52 7.38 1.34 11.53
N SER A 53 6.83 2.22 10.72
CA SER A 53 5.40 2.19 10.43
C SER A 53 5.20 2.33 8.93
N TYR A 54 3.99 2.03 8.50
CA TYR A 54 3.64 2.13 7.08
C TYR A 54 2.36 2.94 6.96
N ASP A 55 2.39 3.91 6.05
CA ASP A 55 1.23 4.77 5.80
C ASP A 55 0.70 4.48 4.40
N PHE A 56 -0.59 4.21 4.32
CA PHE A 56 -1.24 3.94 3.05
C PHE A 56 -2.04 5.18 2.65
N HIS A 57 -1.68 5.76 1.50
CA HIS A 57 -2.35 6.94 0.96
C HIS A 57 -3.17 6.53 -0.25
N MET A 58 -4.45 6.76 -0.16
CA MET A 58 -5.37 6.45 -1.25
C MET A 58 -6.12 7.71 -1.65
N SER A 59 -6.05 8.06 -2.92
CA SER A 59 -6.76 9.21 -3.45
C SER A 59 -8.14 8.78 -3.94
N ILE A 60 -9.15 9.49 -3.52
CA ILE A 60 -10.52 9.24 -3.99
C ILE A 60 -10.92 10.43 -4.85
N LEU A 61 -11.09 10.20 -6.13
CA LEU A 61 -11.43 11.26 -7.06
C LEU A 61 -12.93 11.53 -7.02
N GLU A 62 -13.29 12.79 -7.10
CA GLU A 62 -14.70 13.16 -7.05
C GLU A 62 -15.51 12.50 -8.17
N MET A 63 -14.87 12.32 -9.34
CA MET A 63 -15.54 11.68 -10.48
C MET A 63 -15.87 10.21 -10.21
N ASP A 64 -15.25 9.60 -9.19
CA ASP A 64 -15.49 8.20 -8.87
C ASP A 64 -16.60 7.98 -7.85
N ILE A 65 -17.09 9.05 -7.23
CA ILE A 65 -18.04 8.94 -6.13
C ILE A 65 -19.38 9.65 -6.37
N ASP A 66 -19.71 9.92 -7.57
CA ASP A 66 -20.92 10.69 -7.85
C ASP A 66 -22.24 10.07 -7.31
#